data_7ccf4531017409685463f7f1b2ac384f
#
_entry.id   7ccf4531017409685463f7f1b2ac384f
#
_cell.length_a   1.000
_cell.length_b   1.000
_cell.length_c   1.000
_cell.angle_alpha   90.00
_cell.angle_beta   90.00
_cell.angle_gamma   90.00
#
_symmetry.space_group_name_H-M   'P 1'
#
loop_
_entity.id
_entity.type
_entity.pdbx_description
1 polymer ?
#
loop_
_entity_poly.entity_id
_entity_poly.type
_entity_poly.pdbx_seq_one_letter_code
_entity_poly.pdbx_strand_id
1 'polypeptide(L)'
;AKLVADNREYVTYTGYLDGEKVSVTSTGIGGPSAAIALEELVRSGADTFVRVGTCGGIDIDVKGGDIVIATGAIRTEGTTREYAPIEFPAIANYDVVTALINAGKGLGYTTHAGVVQCKDSFYGQHEPQVMPVSYDLQNKWEAWKRLGVKASEMESAALFVVASHLGVRVGSTFLVVG
;
A
#
# COMPACT_ATOMS: atom_id res chain seq x y z
N ALA A 1 -17.73 -16.96 0.48
CA ALA A 1 -16.35 -17.20 0.02
C ALA A 1 -15.87 -18.58 0.45
N LYS A 2 -15.00 -19.19 -0.34
CA LYS A 2 -14.42 -20.51 -0.10
C LYS A 2 -12.90 -20.36 0.04
N LEU A 3 -12.29 -21.06 0.99
CA LEU A 3 -10.83 -21.19 1.09
C LEU A 3 -10.32 -21.95 -0.15
N VAL A 4 -9.38 -21.35 -0.88
CA VAL A 4 -8.83 -21.92 -2.11
C VAL A 4 -7.32 -22.17 -2.02
N ALA A 5 -6.61 -21.48 -1.13
CA ALA A 5 -5.19 -21.70 -0.85
C ALA A 5 -4.87 -21.32 0.59
N ASP A 6 -3.93 -22.06 1.20
CA ASP A 6 -3.38 -21.80 2.53
C ASP A 6 -1.93 -22.27 2.53
N ASN A 7 -0.98 -21.35 2.40
CA ASN A 7 0.44 -21.64 2.35
C ASN A 7 1.26 -20.46 2.90
N ARG A 8 2.02 -20.70 3.95
CA ARG A 8 2.79 -19.67 4.67
C ARG A 8 1.88 -18.56 5.17
N GLU A 9 2.24 -17.28 4.88
CA GLU A 9 1.44 -16.10 5.17
C GLU A 9 0.27 -15.89 4.18
N TYR A 10 0.21 -16.65 3.10
CA TYR A 10 -0.77 -16.48 2.01
C TYR A 10 -1.98 -17.38 2.22
N VAL A 11 -3.06 -16.80 2.68
CA VAL A 11 -4.35 -17.47 2.81
C VAL A 11 -5.33 -16.79 1.87
N THR A 12 -5.90 -17.55 0.94
CA THR A 12 -6.76 -17.01 -0.12
C THR A 12 -8.18 -17.58 -0.02
N TYR A 13 -9.14 -16.67 0.03
CA TYR A 13 -10.55 -16.97 -0.10
C TYR A 13 -11.08 -16.39 -1.40
N THR A 14 -11.92 -17.16 -2.11
CA THR A 14 -12.60 -16.71 -3.32
C THR A 14 -14.11 -16.80 -3.16
N GLY A 15 -14.83 -15.81 -3.66
CA GLY A 15 -16.28 -15.74 -3.66
C GLY A 15 -16.78 -14.86 -4.78
N TYR A 16 -18.05 -14.48 -4.68
CA TYR A 16 -18.70 -13.57 -5.62
C TYR A 16 -19.30 -12.38 -4.88
N LEU A 17 -19.14 -11.21 -5.46
CA LEU A 17 -19.73 -9.96 -5.02
C LEU A 17 -20.45 -9.35 -6.22
N ASP A 18 -21.78 -9.19 -6.12
CA ASP A 18 -22.62 -8.66 -7.21
C ASP A 18 -22.42 -9.37 -8.57
N GLY A 19 -22.18 -10.70 -8.51
CA GLY A 19 -21.96 -11.53 -9.71
C GLY A 19 -20.51 -11.60 -10.18
N GLU A 20 -19.63 -10.73 -9.70
CA GLU A 20 -18.21 -10.69 -10.03
C GLU A 20 -17.39 -11.60 -9.11
N LYS A 21 -16.42 -12.31 -9.68
CA LYS A 21 -15.52 -13.18 -8.92
C LYS A 21 -14.46 -12.34 -8.20
N VAL A 22 -14.43 -12.44 -6.87
CA VAL A 22 -13.50 -11.69 -6.02
C VAL A 22 -12.72 -12.65 -5.13
N SER A 23 -11.42 -12.40 -4.99
CA SER A 23 -10.55 -13.11 -4.06
C SER A 23 -9.94 -12.16 -3.06
N VAL A 24 -9.70 -12.63 -1.84
CA VAL A 24 -8.94 -11.94 -0.80
C VAL A 24 -7.77 -12.82 -0.40
N THR A 25 -6.57 -12.28 -0.46
CA THR A 25 -5.34 -12.99 -0.08
C THR A 25 -4.59 -12.18 0.98
N SER A 26 -4.24 -12.83 2.10
CA SER A 26 -3.31 -12.24 3.07
C SER A 26 -1.88 -12.26 2.50
N THR A 27 -1.07 -11.25 2.84
CA THR A 27 0.31 -11.13 2.32
C THR A 27 1.36 -11.01 3.42
N GLY A 28 0.96 -11.09 4.69
CA GLY A 28 1.87 -10.76 5.78
C GLY A 28 2.28 -9.28 5.73
N ILE A 29 3.52 -8.97 6.05
CA ILE A 29 4.05 -7.60 6.14
C ILE A 29 5.24 -7.45 5.18
N GLY A 30 5.25 -6.31 4.49
CA GLY A 30 6.40 -5.83 3.75
C GLY A 30 6.38 -6.10 2.24
N GLY A 31 7.20 -5.34 1.54
CA GLY A 31 7.31 -5.35 0.08
C GLY A 31 7.63 -6.71 -0.52
N PRO A 32 8.62 -7.47 -0.02
CA PRO A 32 8.98 -8.78 -0.59
C PRO A 32 7.82 -9.76 -0.60
N SER A 33 7.09 -9.87 0.50
CA SER A 33 5.95 -10.79 0.60
C SER A 33 4.79 -10.35 -0.30
N ALA A 34 4.46 -9.06 -0.32
CA ALA A 34 3.41 -8.53 -1.19
C ALA A 34 3.75 -8.69 -2.68
N ALA A 35 5.02 -8.51 -3.07
CA ALA A 35 5.48 -8.70 -4.44
C ALA A 35 5.32 -10.15 -4.90
N ILE A 36 5.70 -11.13 -4.08
CA ILE A 36 5.50 -12.55 -4.39
C ILE A 36 4.01 -12.86 -4.60
N ALA A 37 3.16 -12.38 -3.69
CA ALA A 37 1.71 -12.58 -3.82
C ALA A 37 1.17 -12.01 -5.14
N LEU A 38 1.55 -10.79 -5.50
CA LEU A 38 1.11 -10.14 -6.73
C LEU A 38 1.54 -10.92 -7.97
N GLU A 39 2.81 -11.33 -8.04
CA GLU A 39 3.35 -12.14 -9.14
C GLU A 39 2.56 -13.45 -9.33
N GLU A 40 2.30 -14.17 -8.25
CA GLU A 40 1.60 -15.45 -8.31
C GLU A 40 0.11 -15.30 -8.63
N LEU A 41 -0.54 -14.26 -8.10
CA LEU A 41 -1.94 -13.97 -8.40
C LEU A 41 -2.14 -13.54 -9.86
N VAL A 42 -1.21 -12.77 -10.43
CA VAL A 42 -1.22 -12.43 -11.86
C VAL A 42 -1.08 -13.68 -12.74
N ARG A 43 -0.17 -14.60 -12.39
CA ARG A 43 -0.05 -15.90 -13.08
C ARG A 43 -1.32 -16.75 -12.95
N SER A 44 -2.10 -16.55 -11.91
CA SER A 44 -3.40 -17.19 -11.70
C SER A 44 -4.56 -16.50 -12.45
N GLY A 45 -4.28 -15.41 -13.19
CA GLY A 45 -5.23 -14.73 -14.07
C GLY A 45 -5.89 -13.49 -13.47
N ALA A 46 -5.46 -13.00 -12.30
CA ALA A 46 -5.95 -11.74 -11.75
C ALA A 46 -5.26 -10.55 -12.45
N ASP A 47 -5.99 -9.46 -12.70
CA ASP A 47 -5.52 -8.29 -13.43
C ASP A 47 -5.76 -6.96 -12.69
N THR A 48 -6.52 -6.98 -11.62
CA THR A 48 -6.87 -5.79 -10.83
C THR A 48 -6.80 -6.10 -9.35
N PHE A 49 -6.08 -5.26 -8.63
CA PHE A 49 -5.78 -5.49 -7.22
C PHE A 49 -6.09 -4.26 -6.37
N VAL A 50 -6.63 -4.48 -5.20
CA VAL A 50 -6.79 -3.48 -4.16
C VAL A 50 -6.11 -3.96 -2.90
N ARG A 51 -5.07 -3.23 -2.47
CA ARG A 51 -4.50 -3.43 -1.15
C ARG A 51 -5.41 -2.79 -0.11
N VAL A 52 -5.85 -3.58 0.83
CA VAL A 52 -6.59 -3.12 2.01
C VAL A 52 -5.72 -3.34 3.24
N GLY A 53 -5.45 -2.28 3.99
CA GLY A 53 -4.59 -2.37 5.16
C GLY A 53 -4.83 -1.26 6.17
N THR A 54 -3.85 -1.09 7.05
CA THR A 54 -3.81 -0.01 8.04
C THR A 54 -2.60 0.89 7.77
N CYS A 55 -2.65 2.12 8.28
CA CYS A 55 -1.53 3.06 8.19
C CYS A 55 -1.46 3.95 9.44
N GLY A 56 -0.31 4.54 9.66
CA GLY A 56 -0.13 5.67 10.58
C GLY A 56 -0.28 7.00 9.83
N GLY A 57 -0.99 7.97 10.40
CA GLY A 57 -1.12 9.31 9.81
C GLY A 57 0.21 10.08 9.86
N ILE A 58 0.52 10.85 8.82
CA ILE A 58 1.64 11.81 8.78
C ILE A 58 1.12 13.25 8.72
N ASP A 59 0.17 13.48 7.82
CA ASP A 59 -0.49 14.79 7.66
C ASP A 59 -1.35 15.08 8.90
N ILE A 60 -1.27 16.29 9.41
CA ILE A 60 -2.00 16.70 10.62
C ILE A 60 -3.52 16.64 10.47
N ASP A 61 -4.03 16.70 9.25
CA ASP A 61 -5.46 16.61 8.96
C ASP A 61 -5.97 15.16 8.89
N VAL A 62 -5.07 14.17 8.81
CA VAL A 62 -5.40 12.74 8.79
C VAL A 62 -5.52 12.22 10.22
N LYS A 63 -6.70 11.73 10.59
CA LYS A 63 -7.02 11.31 11.96
C LYS A 63 -7.30 9.81 12.05
N GLY A 64 -7.15 9.26 13.23
CA GLY A 64 -7.55 7.88 13.50
C GLY A 64 -9.02 7.64 13.13
N GLY A 65 -9.29 6.58 12.38
CA GLY A 65 -10.61 6.27 11.82
C GLY A 65 -10.87 6.78 10.40
N ASP A 66 -10.05 7.70 9.89
CA ASP A 66 -10.15 8.17 8.51
C ASP A 66 -9.68 7.10 7.51
N ILE A 67 -10.05 7.27 6.26
CA ILE A 67 -9.58 6.45 5.14
C ILE A 67 -8.53 7.22 4.35
N VAL A 68 -7.39 6.59 4.07
CA VAL A 68 -6.38 7.11 3.15
C VAL A 68 -6.34 6.26 1.90
N ILE A 69 -6.32 6.91 0.73
CA ILE A 69 -6.16 6.28 -0.57
C ILE A 69 -4.86 6.77 -1.19
N ALA A 70 -3.95 5.85 -1.46
CA ALA A 70 -2.66 6.18 -2.02
C ALA A 70 -2.77 6.48 -3.53
N THR A 71 -2.36 7.68 -3.94
CA THR A 71 -2.17 8.05 -5.34
C THR A 71 -0.78 7.66 -5.86
N GLY A 72 0.17 7.54 -4.95
CA GLY A 72 1.53 7.10 -5.17
C GLY A 72 2.23 6.83 -3.85
N ALA A 73 3.39 6.22 -3.90
CA ALA A 73 4.16 5.88 -2.72
C ALA A 73 5.63 6.30 -2.83
N ILE A 74 6.19 6.78 -1.73
CA ILE A 74 7.62 7.05 -1.60
C ILE A 74 8.34 5.71 -1.48
N ARG A 75 9.35 5.50 -2.33
CA ARG A 75 10.13 4.26 -2.42
C ARG A 75 11.30 4.28 -1.43
N THR A 76 11.01 4.15 -0.12
CA THR A 76 12.07 4.04 0.91
C THR A 76 12.40 2.59 1.28
N GLU A 77 11.77 1.63 0.61
CA GLU A 77 11.94 0.19 0.75
C GLU A 77 12.93 -0.38 -0.30
N GLY A 78 13.36 -1.62 -0.14
CA GLY A 78 14.35 -2.28 -1.00
C GLY A 78 13.77 -3.00 -2.20
N THR A 79 12.55 -3.55 -2.11
CA THR A 79 11.97 -4.43 -3.13
C THR A 79 11.89 -3.76 -4.51
N THR A 80 11.41 -2.53 -4.57
CA THR A 80 11.24 -1.83 -5.85
C THR A 80 12.55 -1.51 -6.56
N ARG A 81 13.67 -1.48 -5.85
CA ARG A 81 14.99 -1.23 -6.44
C ARG A 81 15.47 -2.39 -7.32
N GLU A 82 14.94 -3.59 -7.09
CA GLU A 82 15.22 -4.77 -7.90
C GLU A 82 14.29 -4.90 -9.11
N TYR A 83 13.19 -4.12 -9.16
CA TYR A 83 12.24 -4.10 -10.27
C TYR A 83 12.43 -2.91 -11.22
N ALA A 84 12.83 -1.75 -10.71
CA ALA A 84 12.91 -0.53 -11.50
C ALA A 84 13.95 0.45 -10.94
N PRO A 85 14.59 1.27 -11.81
CA PRO A 85 15.48 2.35 -11.36
C PRO A 85 14.73 3.30 -10.41
N ILE A 86 15.48 3.96 -9.52
CA ILE A 86 14.87 4.78 -8.45
C ILE A 86 14.04 5.95 -8.98
N GLU A 87 14.36 6.43 -10.16
CA GLU A 87 13.66 7.52 -10.84
C GLU A 87 12.26 7.11 -11.32
N PHE A 88 11.99 5.81 -11.48
CA PHE A 88 10.65 5.34 -11.84
C PHE A 88 9.71 5.50 -10.65
N PRO A 89 8.61 6.26 -10.77
CA PRO A 89 7.73 6.53 -9.66
C PRO A 89 6.84 5.32 -9.32
N ALA A 90 6.57 5.11 -8.03
CA ALA A 90 5.55 4.17 -7.57
C ALA A 90 4.17 4.83 -7.59
N ILE A 91 3.42 4.65 -8.67
CA ILE A 91 2.12 5.29 -8.91
C ILE A 91 1.00 4.24 -8.94
N ALA A 92 -0.09 4.52 -8.24
CA ALA A 92 -1.30 3.71 -8.29
C ALA A 92 -2.04 3.88 -9.64
N ASN A 93 -2.82 2.88 -10.02
CA ASN A 93 -3.66 2.96 -11.21
C ASN A 93 -4.78 4.01 -11.01
N TYR A 94 -4.92 4.92 -11.96
CA TYR A 94 -5.86 6.04 -11.90
C TYR A 94 -7.32 5.62 -11.70
N ASP A 95 -7.77 4.59 -12.44
CA ASP A 95 -9.16 4.15 -12.37
C ASP A 95 -9.48 3.50 -11.01
N VAL A 96 -8.53 2.72 -10.47
CA VAL A 96 -8.68 2.10 -9.15
C VAL A 96 -8.69 3.17 -8.06
N VAL A 97 -7.80 4.17 -8.11
CA VAL A 97 -7.80 5.30 -7.18
C VAL A 97 -9.12 6.05 -7.23
N THR A 98 -9.61 6.37 -8.42
CA THR A 98 -10.88 7.08 -8.60
C THR A 98 -12.05 6.28 -8.02
N ALA A 99 -12.11 4.98 -8.27
CA ALA A 99 -13.15 4.10 -7.72
C ALA A 99 -13.10 4.07 -6.18
N LEU A 100 -11.92 3.96 -5.59
CA LEU A 100 -11.74 3.94 -4.13
C LEU A 100 -12.15 5.27 -3.48
N ILE A 101 -11.78 6.41 -4.08
CA ILE A 101 -12.20 7.74 -3.58
C ILE A 101 -13.73 7.87 -3.62
N ASN A 102 -14.36 7.48 -4.72
CA ASN A 102 -15.80 7.56 -4.86
C ASN A 102 -16.52 6.63 -3.87
N ALA A 103 -16.00 5.41 -3.67
CA ALA A 103 -16.54 4.48 -2.69
C ALA A 103 -16.44 5.02 -1.25
N GLY A 104 -15.27 5.54 -0.85
CA GLY A 104 -15.09 6.11 0.49
C GLY A 104 -16.05 7.26 0.76
N LYS A 105 -16.18 8.19 -0.18
CA LYS A 105 -17.11 9.32 -0.08
C LYS A 105 -18.58 8.86 -0.09
N GLY A 106 -18.92 7.93 -0.96
CA GLY A 106 -20.28 7.38 -1.07
C GLY A 106 -20.74 6.65 0.18
N LEU A 107 -19.80 6.07 0.93
CA LEU A 107 -20.06 5.42 2.21
C LEU A 107 -20.02 6.38 3.42
N GLY A 108 -19.74 7.66 3.18
CA GLY A 108 -19.73 8.69 4.24
C GLY A 108 -18.45 8.71 5.08
N TYR A 109 -17.38 8.06 4.67
CA TYR A 109 -16.10 8.12 5.37
C TYR A 109 -15.33 9.41 5.06
N THR A 110 -14.67 9.96 6.07
CA THR A 110 -13.63 10.97 5.85
C THR A 110 -12.49 10.33 5.06
N THR A 111 -12.29 10.79 3.82
CA THR A 111 -11.40 10.15 2.86
C THR A 111 -10.36 11.14 2.38
N HIS A 112 -9.09 10.81 2.55
CA HIS A 112 -7.94 11.55 2.06
C HIS A 112 -7.31 10.81 0.88
N ALA A 113 -6.89 11.53 -0.15
CA ALA A 113 -6.14 10.97 -1.25
C ALA A 113 -4.78 11.69 -1.37
N GLY A 114 -3.72 10.94 -1.58
CA GLY A 114 -2.39 11.53 -1.71
C GLY A 114 -1.26 10.51 -1.65
N VAL A 115 -0.04 11.03 -1.60
CA VAL A 115 1.17 10.21 -1.50
C VAL A 115 1.29 9.61 -0.10
N VAL A 116 1.71 8.35 -0.02
CA VAL A 116 2.05 7.67 1.23
C VAL A 116 3.53 7.35 1.30
N GLN A 117 4.08 7.24 2.49
CA GLN A 117 5.43 6.69 2.67
C GLN A 117 5.36 5.17 2.76
N CYS A 118 6.16 4.47 1.96
CA CYS A 118 6.34 3.02 2.04
C CYS A 118 7.75 2.70 2.53
N LYS A 119 7.87 1.94 3.63
CA LYS A 119 9.13 1.63 4.32
C LYS A 119 9.26 0.15 4.65
N ASP A 120 10.49 -0.29 4.94
CA ASP A 120 10.79 -1.64 5.41
C ASP A 120 10.94 -1.75 6.93
N SER A 121 11.34 -0.65 7.60
CA SER A 121 11.58 -0.67 9.04
C SER A 121 10.44 -0.01 9.81
N PHE A 122 9.63 -0.82 10.49
CA PHE A 122 8.57 -0.32 11.38
C PHE A 122 9.17 0.51 12.53
N TYR A 123 10.14 -0.03 13.24
CA TYR A 123 10.77 0.66 14.38
C TYR A 123 11.65 1.84 13.96
N GLY A 124 12.17 1.85 12.73
CA GLY A 124 12.86 3.02 12.18
C GLY A 124 11.98 4.27 12.10
N GLN A 125 10.66 4.09 12.02
CA GLN A 125 9.71 5.21 12.09
C GLN A 125 9.27 5.52 13.53
N HIS A 126 8.96 4.51 14.32
CA HIS A 126 8.36 4.70 15.66
C HIS A 126 9.38 5.02 16.74
N GLU A 127 10.61 4.56 16.58
CA GLU A 127 11.72 4.79 17.51
C GLU A 127 12.98 5.27 16.77
N PRO A 128 12.89 6.30 15.92
CA PRO A 128 14.02 6.71 15.08
C PRO A 128 15.25 7.15 15.88
N GLN A 129 15.05 7.64 17.10
CA GLN A 129 16.11 8.16 17.95
C GLN A 129 17.11 7.09 18.41
N VAL A 130 16.71 5.81 18.45
CA VAL A 130 17.60 4.71 18.85
C VAL A 130 18.28 4.02 17.66
N MET A 131 17.92 4.42 16.43
CA MET A 131 18.48 3.83 15.23
C MET A 131 19.85 4.42 14.87
N PRO A 132 20.80 3.62 14.35
CA PRO A 132 22.12 4.11 13.94
C PRO A 132 22.08 5.25 12.93
N VAL A 133 21.03 5.29 12.08
CA VAL A 133 20.80 6.34 11.07
C VAL A 133 19.72 7.34 11.50
N SER A 134 19.60 7.58 12.78
CA SER A 134 18.58 8.44 13.41
C SER A 134 18.42 9.81 12.72
N TYR A 135 19.53 10.46 12.39
CA TYR A 135 19.56 11.76 11.73
C TYR A 135 18.88 11.72 10.34
N ASP A 136 19.11 10.69 9.56
CA ASP A 136 18.51 10.53 8.22
C ASP A 136 17.01 10.28 8.32
N LEU A 137 16.60 9.39 9.22
CA LEU A 137 15.20 9.05 9.44
C LEU A 137 14.38 10.26 9.90
N GLN A 138 14.89 11.03 10.86
CA GLN A 138 14.22 12.23 11.38
C GLN A 138 14.16 13.34 10.34
N ASN A 139 15.25 13.60 9.59
CA ASN A 139 15.26 14.59 8.54
C ASN A 139 14.27 14.25 7.41
N LYS A 140 14.21 12.99 6.99
CA LYS A 140 13.23 12.53 6.00
C LYS A 140 11.80 12.68 6.50
N TRP A 141 11.54 12.32 7.75
CA TRP A 141 10.22 12.48 8.35
C TRP A 141 9.73 13.93 8.31
N GLU A 142 10.60 14.89 8.66
CA GLU A 142 10.27 16.32 8.53
C GLU A 142 10.01 16.73 7.08
N ALA A 143 10.74 16.17 6.13
CA ALA A 143 10.50 16.42 4.71
C ALA A 143 9.14 15.86 4.27
N TRP A 144 8.77 14.66 4.71
CA TRP A 144 7.46 14.07 4.38
C TRP A 144 6.30 14.92 4.91
N LYS A 145 6.39 15.41 6.13
CA LYS A 145 5.39 16.34 6.70
C LYS A 145 5.25 17.61 5.87
N ARG A 146 6.36 18.23 5.51
CA ARG A 146 6.35 19.46 4.69
C ARG A 146 5.85 19.26 3.27
N LEU A 147 5.97 18.05 2.72
CA LEU A 147 5.47 17.68 1.41
C LEU A 147 3.99 17.25 1.43
N GLY A 148 3.35 17.20 2.60
CA GLY A 148 1.95 16.82 2.72
C GLY A 148 1.68 15.34 2.48
N VAL A 149 2.67 14.48 2.77
CA VAL A 149 2.51 13.02 2.71
C VAL A 149 1.44 12.59 3.70
N LYS A 150 0.45 11.81 3.26
CA LYS A 150 -0.75 11.53 4.05
C LYS A 150 -0.54 10.53 5.16
N ALA A 151 0.15 9.44 4.87
CA ALA A 151 0.28 8.32 5.80
C ALA A 151 1.53 7.50 5.53
N SER A 152 1.83 6.59 6.45
CA SER A 152 2.95 5.64 6.36
C SER A 152 2.45 4.20 6.45
N GLU A 153 2.97 3.35 5.57
CA GLU A 153 2.65 1.93 5.45
C GLU A 153 3.87 1.15 4.91
N MET A 154 3.74 -0.12 4.48
CA MET A 154 4.91 -0.96 4.22
C MET A 154 4.89 -1.74 2.88
N GLU A 155 3.87 -1.62 2.02
CA GLU A 155 3.72 -2.49 0.84
C GLU A 155 3.39 -1.76 -0.48
N SER A 156 2.80 -0.57 -0.44
CA SER A 156 2.26 0.07 -1.65
C SER A 156 3.29 0.37 -2.72
N ALA A 157 4.50 0.81 -2.35
CA ALA A 157 5.53 1.08 -3.36
C ALA A 157 5.88 -0.19 -4.13
N ALA A 158 6.07 -1.32 -3.44
CA ALA A 158 6.32 -2.62 -4.05
C ALA A 158 5.18 -3.00 -5.01
N LEU A 159 3.94 -2.94 -4.53
CA LEU A 159 2.77 -3.31 -5.34
C LEU A 159 2.63 -2.42 -6.59
N PHE A 160 2.82 -1.10 -6.47
CA PHE A 160 2.69 -0.18 -7.60
C PHE A 160 3.75 -0.40 -8.67
N VAL A 161 5.00 -0.60 -8.28
CA VAL A 161 6.11 -0.83 -9.23
C VAL A 161 6.00 -2.21 -9.86
N VAL A 162 5.72 -3.26 -9.08
CA VAL A 162 5.56 -4.62 -9.60
C VAL A 162 4.35 -4.71 -10.54
N ALA A 163 3.23 -4.06 -10.21
CA ALA A 163 2.07 -4.00 -11.09
C ALA A 163 2.38 -3.30 -12.42
N SER A 164 3.19 -2.23 -12.40
CA SER A 164 3.65 -1.58 -13.64
C SER A 164 4.50 -2.51 -14.49
N HIS A 165 5.38 -3.30 -13.87
CA HIS A 165 6.16 -4.33 -14.56
C HIS A 165 5.28 -5.42 -15.19
N LEU A 166 4.26 -5.86 -14.48
CA LEU A 166 3.35 -6.93 -14.91
C LEU A 166 2.22 -6.46 -15.82
N GLY A 167 2.04 -5.15 -16.00
CA GLY A 167 0.97 -4.56 -16.82
C GLY A 167 -0.43 -4.72 -16.22
N VAL A 168 -0.55 -4.77 -14.90
CA VAL A 168 -1.81 -4.91 -14.17
C VAL A 168 -2.18 -3.67 -13.37
N ARG A 169 -3.42 -3.58 -12.91
CA ARG A 169 -3.94 -2.44 -12.16
C ARG A 169 -3.86 -2.68 -10.67
N VAL A 170 -3.41 -1.67 -9.91
CA VAL A 170 -3.37 -1.74 -8.44
C VAL A 170 -3.71 -0.38 -7.82
N GLY A 171 -4.40 -0.41 -6.71
CA GLY A 171 -4.61 0.71 -5.80
C GLY A 171 -4.49 0.27 -4.35
N SER A 172 -4.38 1.23 -3.44
CA SER A 172 -4.28 0.95 -1.99
C SER A 172 -5.21 1.85 -1.21
N THR A 173 -5.87 1.26 -0.22
CA THR A 173 -6.72 1.95 0.74
C THR A 173 -6.39 1.51 2.16
N PHE A 174 -6.43 2.42 3.09
CA PHE A 174 -6.01 2.21 4.47
C PHE A 174 -6.99 2.79 5.47
N LEU A 175 -7.18 2.07 6.58
CA LEU A 175 -7.71 2.65 7.80
C LEU A 175 -6.57 3.29 8.60
N VAL A 176 -6.73 4.53 9.01
CA VAL A 176 -5.79 5.21 9.89
C VAL A 176 -5.95 4.71 11.32
N VAL A 177 -4.88 4.19 11.92
CA VAL A 177 -4.90 3.60 13.28
C VAL A 177 -3.94 4.30 14.27
N GLY A 178 -3.13 5.25 13.82
CA GLY A 178 -2.19 6.02 14.66
C GLY A 178 -1.67 7.25 13.96
#